data_c0302abf60ba427ac7c522c8ed438463
#
_entry.id   c0302abf60ba427ac7c522c8ed438463
#
_cell.length_a   1.000
_cell.length_b   1.000
_cell.length_c   1.000
_cell.angle_alpha   90.00
_cell.angle_beta   90.00
_cell.angle_gamma   90.00
#
_symmetry.space_group_name_H-M   'P 1'
#
loop_
_entity.id
_entity.type
_entity.pdbx_description
1 polymer ?
#
loop_
_entity_poly.entity_id
_entity_poly.type
_entity_poly.pdbx_seq_one_letter_code
_entity_poly.pdbx_strand_id
1 'polypeptide(L)'
;MEKVDVIIPAYRPGEEFADLLDALCSQSYPIENIIVMNTEEKFWNPKWEDAFPKVKVTHLKKEDFDHGGTRRAAAKLSDADIMVFMTQDAVPADQDLIQNLIRPLQENPKVGAAFARQLAREDCAYLEKYTRTFNYPDKSSVKWEKDTAAYGIKTYFCSNVCA
;
A
#
# COMPACT_ATOMS: atom_id res chain seq x y z
N MET A 1 15.45 -8.06 -12.03
CA MET A 1 14.27 -8.00 -11.16
C MET A 1 14.04 -6.53 -10.88
N GLU A 2 12.82 -6.04 -11.09
CA GLU A 2 12.50 -4.64 -10.83
C GLU A 2 12.61 -4.34 -9.35
N LYS A 3 13.14 -3.18 -9.02
CA LYS A 3 13.21 -2.68 -7.64
C LYS A 3 11.86 -2.19 -7.20
N VAL A 4 11.48 -2.50 -5.98
CA VAL A 4 10.19 -2.13 -5.39
C VAL A 4 10.40 -1.40 -4.09
N ASP A 5 9.82 -0.22 -3.97
CA ASP A 5 9.70 0.50 -2.72
C ASP A 5 8.23 0.52 -2.25
N VAL A 6 8.03 0.39 -0.94
CA VAL A 6 6.72 0.56 -0.30
C VAL A 6 6.68 1.91 0.39
N ILE A 7 5.62 2.69 0.13
CA ILE A 7 5.43 4.05 0.65
C ILE A 7 4.25 4.08 1.60
N ILE A 8 4.49 4.51 2.85
CA ILE A 8 3.49 4.50 3.91
C ILE A 8 3.45 5.87 4.61
N PRO A 9 2.42 6.68 4.37
CA PRO A 9 2.12 7.81 5.26
C PRO A 9 1.64 7.29 6.62
N ALA A 10 2.24 7.78 7.71
CA ALA A 10 1.92 7.36 9.06
C ALA A 10 1.58 8.55 9.96
N TYR A 11 0.59 8.38 10.81
CA TYR A 11 0.22 9.32 11.86
C TYR A 11 -0.13 8.56 13.13
N ARG A 12 0.63 8.80 14.21
CA ARG A 12 0.48 8.10 15.48
C ARG A 12 0.43 6.57 15.31
N PRO A 13 1.42 5.97 14.61
CA PRO A 13 1.44 4.52 14.45
C PRO A 13 1.47 3.85 15.82
N GLY A 14 0.59 2.85 16.03
CA GLY A 14 0.53 2.04 17.24
C GLY A 14 1.50 0.85 17.17
N GLU A 15 1.43 -0.04 18.15
CA GLU A 15 2.29 -1.23 18.21
C GLU A 15 2.05 -2.16 17.01
N GLU A 16 0.82 -2.19 16.47
CA GLU A 16 0.43 -2.95 15.29
C GLU A 16 1.18 -2.54 14.01
N PHE A 17 1.84 -1.38 14.03
CA PHE A 17 2.69 -0.95 12.91
C PHE A 17 3.92 -1.84 12.74
N ALA A 18 4.41 -2.43 13.82
CA ALA A 18 5.50 -3.41 13.75
C ALA A 18 5.07 -4.68 13.01
N ASP A 19 3.81 -5.13 13.17
CA ASP A 19 3.27 -6.29 12.46
C ASP A 19 3.22 -6.03 10.94
N LEU A 20 2.86 -4.80 10.54
CA LEU A 20 2.91 -4.39 9.15
C LEU A 20 4.34 -4.43 8.59
N LEU A 21 5.31 -3.88 9.33
CA LEU A 21 6.72 -3.87 8.91
C LEU A 21 7.29 -5.29 8.78
N ASP A 22 6.97 -6.17 9.73
CA ASP A 22 7.37 -7.58 9.70
C ASP A 22 6.78 -8.32 8.49
N ALA A 23 5.46 -8.14 8.26
CA ALA A 23 4.77 -8.72 7.12
C ALA A 23 5.32 -8.22 5.76
N LEU A 24 5.77 -6.96 5.68
CA LEU A 24 6.42 -6.42 4.48
C LEU A 24 7.84 -6.96 4.31
N CYS A 25 8.60 -7.12 5.38
CA CYS A 25 9.93 -7.72 5.32
C CYS A 25 9.90 -9.21 4.95
N SER A 26 8.77 -9.88 5.21
CA SER A 26 8.55 -11.31 4.93
C SER A 26 7.95 -11.59 3.56
N GLN A 27 7.78 -10.58 2.70
CA GLN A 27 7.22 -10.77 1.35
C GLN A 27 8.12 -11.66 0.47
N SER A 28 7.50 -12.50 -0.35
CA SER A 28 8.19 -13.39 -1.30
C SER A 28 8.91 -12.63 -2.41
N TYR A 29 8.37 -11.48 -2.83
CA TYR A 29 9.07 -10.55 -3.71
C TYR A 29 9.85 -9.52 -2.86
N PRO A 30 11.16 -9.34 -3.09
CA PRO A 30 11.98 -8.47 -2.24
C PRO A 30 11.60 -6.99 -2.40
N ILE A 31 11.34 -6.34 -1.27
CA ILE A 31 11.19 -4.89 -1.16
C ILE A 31 12.58 -4.30 -0.94
N GLU A 32 12.92 -3.24 -1.68
CA GLU A 32 14.19 -2.52 -1.51
C GLU A 32 14.15 -1.62 -0.28
N ASN A 33 13.18 -0.69 -0.23
CA ASN A 33 12.98 0.19 0.91
C ASN A 33 11.49 0.27 1.31
N ILE A 34 11.26 0.54 2.59
CA ILE A 34 9.97 0.92 3.16
C ILE A 34 10.08 2.40 3.56
N ILE A 35 9.56 3.29 2.71
CA ILE A 35 9.63 4.73 2.90
C ILE A 35 8.43 5.18 3.72
N VAL A 36 8.68 5.59 4.97
CA VAL A 36 7.64 6.02 5.90
C VAL A 36 7.66 7.54 6.04
N MET A 37 6.53 8.17 5.74
CA MET A 37 6.29 9.60 5.98
C MET A 37 5.54 9.76 7.28
N ASN A 38 6.27 9.85 8.39
CA ASN A 38 5.67 9.92 9.73
C ASN A 38 5.32 11.36 10.10
N THR A 39 4.05 11.59 10.41
CA THR A 39 3.56 12.89 10.88
C THR A 39 3.73 12.99 12.40
N GLU A 40 4.51 13.98 12.83
CA GLU A 40 4.97 14.29 14.19
C GLU A 40 5.91 13.22 14.78
N GLU A 41 7.20 13.53 14.76
CA GLU A 41 8.30 12.67 15.25
C GLU A 41 8.05 12.08 16.64
N LYS A 42 7.42 12.83 17.56
CA LYS A 42 7.13 12.40 18.93
C LYS A 42 6.27 11.12 19.04
N PHE A 43 5.59 10.72 17.97
CA PHE A 43 4.78 9.50 17.91
C PHE A 43 5.51 8.33 17.25
N TRP A 44 6.74 8.53 16.79
CA TRP A 44 7.55 7.49 16.17
C TRP A 44 8.29 6.67 17.21
N ASN A 45 8.33 5.37 17.02
CA ASN A 45 9.18 4.50 17.82
C ASN A 45 10.51 4.26 17.09
N PRO A 46 11.63 4.85 17.57
CA PRO A 46 12.91 4.76 16.86
C PRO A 46 13.49 3.34 16.81
N LYS A 47 13.02 2.42 17.66
CA LYS A 47 13.44 1.01 17.63
C LYS A 47 13.04 0.29 16.34
N TRP A 48 12.06 0.82 15.60
CA TRP A 48 11.66 0.22 14.31
C TRP A 48 12.74 0.37 13.25
N GLU A 49 13.54 1.44 13.26
CA GLU A 49 14.66 1.60 12.33
C GLU A 49 15.78 0.60 12.59
N ASP A 50 16.04 0.28 13.86
CA ASP A 50 17.00 -0.74 14.25
C ASP A 50 16.52 -2.17 13.93
N ALA A 51 15.22 -2.43 14.16
CA ALA A 51 14.60 -3.75 13.95
C ALA A 51 14.37 -4.04 12.45
N PHE A 52 14.10 -3.03 11.65
CA PHE A 52 13.75 -3.13 10.23
C PHE A 52 14.67 -2.26 9.35
N PRO A 53 15.85 -2.74 8.96
CA PRO A 53 16.87 -1.93 8.26
C PRO A 53 16.42 -1.36 6.88
N LYS A 54 15.33 -1.89 6.30
CA LYS A 54 14.73 -1.38 5.07
C LYS A 54 13.87 -0.15 5.27
N VAL A 55 13.52 0.18 6.52
CA VAL A 55 12.73 1.37 6.86
C VAL A 55 13.58 2.62 6.69
N LYS A 56 13.02 3.57 5.95
CA LYS A 56 13.55 4.93 5.76
C LYS A 56 12.46 5.91 6.19
N VAL A 57 12.62 6.50 7.38
CA VAL A 57 11.62 7.42 7.91
C VAL A 57 11.97 8.88 7.60
N THR A 58 10.95 9.66 7.27
CA THR A 58 10.99 11.12 7.19
C THR A 58 9.89 11.67 8.08
N HIS A 59 10.25 12.57 8.99
CA HIS A 59 9.29 13.20 9.90
C HIS A 59 8.73 14.48 9.31
N LEU A 60 7.41 14.63 9.36
CA LEU A 60 6.67 15.81 8.93
C LEU A 60 6.01 16.47 10.14
N LYS A 61 5.84 17.79 10.07
CA LYS A 61 4.94 18.48 10.99
C LYS A 61 3.49 18.23 10.56
N LYS A 62 2.56 18.31 11.52
CA LYS A 62 1.14 18.11 11.25
C LYS A 62 0.58 19.11 10.21
N GLU A 63 1.06 20.34 10.25
CA GLU A 63 0.68 21.41 9.33
C GLU A 63 1.14 21.18 7.88
N ASP A 64 2.21 20.39 7.69
CA ASP A 64 2.78 20.07 6.37
C ASP A 64 2.16 18.82 5.74
N PHE A 65 1.29 18.12 6.49
CA PHE A 65 0.66 16.90 5.99
C PHE A 65 -0.46 17.20 5.00
N ASP A 66 -0.34 16.61 3.82
CA ASP A 66 -1.38 16.54 2.79
C ASP A 66 -1.39 15.16 2.17
N HIS A 67 -2.57 14.55 2.00
CA HIS A 67 -2.69 13.17 1.52
C HIS A 67 -2.00 12.90 0.16
N GLY A 68 -2.15 13.80 -0.79
CA GLY A 68 -1.52 13.69 -2.11
C GLY A 68 -0.08 14.20 -2.11
N GLY A 69 0.13 15.36 -1.49
CA GLY A 69 1.44 16.00 -1.39
C GLY A 69 2.47 15.15 -0.66
N THR A 70 2.09 14.53 0.46
CA THR A 70 2.96 13.64 1.23
C THR A 70 3.37 12.41 0.42
N ARG A 71 2.41 11.75 -0.27
CA ARG A 71 2.73 10.61 -1.14
C ARG A 71 3.63 11.01 -2.31
N ARG A 72 3.37 12.16 -2.92
CA ARG A 72 4.21 12.69 -4.00
C ARG A 72 5.61 13.05 -3.52
N ALA A 73 5.75 13.57 -2.30
CA ALA A 73 7.06 13.84 -1.69
C ALA A 73 7.82 12.54 -1.45
N ALA A 74 7.16 11.52 -0.89
CA ALA A 74 7.75 10.21 -0.68
C ALA A 74 8.18 9.53 -2.00
N ALA A 75 7.35 9.62 -3.04
CA ALA A 75 7.69 9.08 -4.36
C ALA A 75 8.98 9.67 -4.96
N LYS A 76 9.31 10.92 -4.61
CA LYS A 76 10.57 11.56 -5.04
C LYS A 76 11.80 11.07 -4.27
N LEU A 77 11.62 10.36 -3.17
CA LEU A 77 12.70 9.74 -2.39
C LEU A 77 13.00 8.31 -2.88
N SER A 78 12.17 7.78 -3.77
CA SER A 78 12.33 6.45 -4.33
C SER A 78 13.06 6.49 -5.65
N ASP A 79 14.01 5.58 -5.82
CA ASP A 79 14.70 5.27 -7.09
C ASP A 79 14.25 3.88 -7.62
N ALA A 80 13.14 3.35 -7.10
CA ALA A 80 12.61 2.06 -7.52
C ALA A 80 11.83 2.15 -8.85
N ASP A 81 11.79 1.03 -9.56
CA ASP A 81 11.03 0.89 -10.81
C ASP A 81 9.52 0.88 -10.54
N ILE A 82 9.12 0.33 -9.39
CA ILE A 82 7.72 0.20 -8.95
C ILE A 82 7.57 0.72 -7.54
N MET A 83 6.56 1.53 -7.31
CA MET A 83 6.19 2.05 -5.99
C MET A 83 4.85 1.48 -5.55
N VAL A 84 4.80 0.91 -4.36
CA VAL A 84 3.57 0.41 -3.73
C VAL A 84 3.16 1.37 -2.62
N PHE A 85 2.00 2.00 -2.77
CA PHE A 85 1.43 2.91 -1.76
C PHE A 85 0.51 2.13 -0.83
N MET A 86 0.77 2.19 0.46
CA MET A 86 -0.06 1.53 1.48
C MET A 86 -0.49 2.51 2.58
N THR A 87 -1.57 2.19 3.28
CA THR A 87 -1.93 2.86 4.53
C THR A 87 -1.32 2.10 5.71
N GLN A 88 -1.08 2.81 6.81
CA GLN A 88 -0.40 2.27 8.00
C GLN A 88 -1.15 1.13 8.72
N ASP A 89 -2.44 0.96 8.43
CA ASP A 89 -3.35 -0.02 9.03
C ASP A 89 -3.64 -1.23 8.11
N ALA A 90 -2.99 -1.29 6.95
CA ALA A 90 -3.19 -2.33 5.96
C ALA A 90 -2.09 -3.40 6.05
N VAL A 91 -2.37 -4.46 6.79
CA VAL A 91 -1.45 -5.60 6.91
C VAL A 91 -1.65 -6.58 5.75
N PRO A 92 -0.58 -6.99 5.03
CA PRO A 92 -0.65 -8.07 4.05
C PRO A 92 -1.29 -9.35 4.62
N ALA A 93 -2.20 -9.95 3.89
CA ALA A 93 -2.85 -11.21 4.31
C ALA A 93 -1.93 -12.43 4.18
N ASP A 94 -0.94 -12.33 3.30
CA ASP A 94 0.06 -13.35 3.03
C ASP A 94 1.37 -12.73 2.52
N GLN A 95 2.36 -13.57 2.24
CA GLN A 95 3.67 -13.13 1.73
C GLN A 95 3.72 -12.88 0.21
N ASP A 96 2.61 -13.01 -0.49
CA ASP A 96 2.57 -12.89 -1.96
C ASP A 96 1.92 -11.58 -2.44
N LEU A 97 1.58 -10.66 -1.52
CA LEU A 97 0.95 -9.38 -1.86
C LEU A 97 1.75 -8.62 -2.93
N ILE A 98 3.04 -8.41 -2.69
CA ILE A 98 3.89 -7.62 -3.60
C ILE A 98 4.04 -8.33 -4.95
N GLN A 99 4.30 -9.63 -4.95
CA GLN A 99 4.38 -10.43 -6.17
C GLN A 99 3.08 -10.36 -6.99
N ASN A 100 1.93 -10.43 -6.33
CA ASN A 100 0.62 -10.38 -6.97
C ASN A 100 0.28 -8.99 -7.53
N LEU A 101 0.76 -7.90 -6.93
CA LEU A 101 0.62 -6.55 -7.46
C LEU A 101 1.51 -6.30 -8.69
N ILE A 102 2.73 -6.83 -8.69
CA ILE A 102 3.71 -6.61 -9.75
C ILE A 102 3.41 -7.44 -10.99
N ARG A 103 2.99 -8.69 -10.81
CA ARG A 103 2.76 -9.63 -11.91
C ARG A 103 1.94 -9.05 -13.07
N PRO A 104 0.77 -8.41 -12.90
CA PRO A 104 0.02 -7.85 -14.01
C PRO A 104 0.75 -6.70 -14.73
N LEU A 105 1.62 -5.96 -14.04
CA LEU A 105 2.45 -4.91 -14.64
C LEU A 105 3.54 -5.52 -15.53
N GLN A 106 4.15 -6.63 -15.09
CA GLN A 106 5.18 -7.36 -15.84
C GLN A 106 4.61 -8.10 -17.06
N GLU A 107 3.45 -8.74 -16.90
CA GLU A 107 2.81 -9.53 -17.96
C GLU A 107 2.22 -8.67 -19.09
N ASN A 108 1.87 -7.41 -18.80
CA ASN A 108 1.24 -6.55 -19.78
C ASN A 108 1.71 -5.09 -19.65
N PRO A 109 2.53 -4.60 -20.58
CA PRO A 109 3.08 -3.25 -20.54
C PRO A 109 2.04 -2.12 -20.69
N LYS A 110 0.77 -2.46 -20.96
CA LYS A 110 -0.33 -1.50 -20.99
C LYS A 110 -1.03 -1.36 -19.63
N VAL A 111 -0.72 -2.19 -18.65
CA VAL A 111 -1.20 -2.06 -17.29
C VAL A 111 -0.30 -1.04 -16.57
N GLY A 112 -0.85 0.09 -16.20
CA GLY A 112 -0.12 1.17 -15.53
C GLY A 112 -0.28 1.21 -14.01
N ALA A 113 -1.26 0.48 -13.46
CA ALA A 113 -1.49 0.41 -12.03
C ALA A 113 -2.19 -0.90 -11.65
N ALA A 114 -1.90 -1.40 -10.46
CA ALA A 114 -2.56 -2.53 -9.85
C ALA A 114 -2.97 -2.17 -8.41
N PHE A 115 -4.01 -2.77 -7.87
CA PHE A 115 -4.39 -2.59 -6.49
C PHE A 115 -4.84 -3.90 -5.85
N ALA A 116 -4.59 -4.01 -4.54
CA ALA A 116 -4.94 -5.19 -3.78
C ALA A 116 -6.40 -5.21 -3.37
N ARG A 117 -6.95 -6.42 -3.25
CA ARG A 117 -8.25 -6.67 -2.63
C ARG A 117 -8.15 -6.43 -1.12
N GLN A 118 -9.09 -5.67 -0.57
CA GLN A 118 -9.24 -5.54 0.87
C GLN A 118 -10.09 -6.68 1.41
N LEU A 119 -9.52 -7.47 2.31
CA LEU A 119 -10.23 -8.49 3.06
C LEU A 119 -10.84 -7.89 4.33
N ALA A 120 -12.05 -8.28 4.66
CA ALA A 120 -12.67 -7.94 5.91
C ALA A 120 -12.08 -8.80 7.03
N ARG A 121 -11.85 -8.22 8.20
CA ARG A 121 -11.46 -8.98 9.40
C ARG A 121 -12.62 -9.91 9.81
N GLU A 122 -12.31 -11.02 10.46
CA GLU A 122 -13.34 -11.97 10.91
C GLU A 122 -14.33 -11.37 11.91
N ASP A 123 -13.83 -10.50 12.77
CA ASP A 123 -14.56 -9.80 13.84
C ASP A 123 -15.22 -8.49 13.41
N CYS A 124 -15.11 -8.09 12.13
CA CYS A 124 -15.65 -6.82 11.64
C CYS A 124 -17.20 -6.84 11.58
N ALA A 125 -17.79 -5.65 11.64
CA ALA A 125 -19.24 -5.47 11.53
C ALA A 125 -19.76 -5.98 10.16
N TYR A 126 -20.99 -6.52 10.15
CA TYR A 126 -21.64 -7.06 8.94
C TYR A 126 -21.63 -6.07 7.76
N LEU A 127 -21.89 -4.79 8.02
CA LEU A 127 -21.90 -3.75 6.99
C LEU A 127 -20.51 -3.56 6.36
N GLU A 128 -19.46 -3.63 7.15
CA GLU A 128 -18.09 -3.55 6.63
C GLU A 128 -17.76 -4.76 5.75
N LYS A 129 -18.10 -5.96 6.20
CA LYS A 129 -17.91 -7.19 5.42
C LYS A 129 -18.64 -7.13 4.08
N TYR A 130 -19.90 -6.68 4.10
CA TYR A 130 -20.68 -6.47 2.88
C TYR A 130 -20.03 -5.46 1.93
N THR A 131 -19.62 -4.30 2.45
CA THR A 131 -19.00 -3.24 1.65
C THR A 131 -17.68 -3.70 1.01
N ARG A 132 -16.87 -4.44 1.74
CA ARG A 132 -15.63 -5.00 1.22
C ARG A 132 -15.89 -6.02 0.12
N THR A 133 -16.79 -6.97 0.33
CA THR A 133 -17.18 -7.95 -0.68
C THR A 133 -17.77 -7.31 -1.93
N PHE A 134 -18.57 -6.25 -1.77
CA PHE A 134 -19.17 -5.52 -2.89
C PHE A 134 -18.13 -4.75 -3.73
N ASN A 135 -17.14 -4.13 -3.09
CA ASN A 135 -16.13 -3.32 -3.77
C ASN A 135 -14.96 -4.15 -4.30
N TYR A 136 -14.65 -5.27 -3.65
CA TYR A 136 -13.49 -6.11 -3.96
C TYR A 136 -13.93 -7.55 -4.26
N PRO A 137 -14.32 -7.83 -5.51
CA PRO A 137 -14.68 -9.18 -5.91
C PRO A 137 -13.52 -10.16 -5.75
N ASP A 138 -13.82 -11.44 -5.64
CA ASP A 138 -12.86 -12.52 -5.45
C ASP A 138 -12.03 -12.87 -6.71
N LYS A 139 -12.48 -12.37 -7.89
CA LYS A 139 -11.78 -12.58 -9.16
C LYS A 139 -11.02 -11.33 -9.57
N SER A 140 -9.74 -11.52 -9.85
CA SER A 140 -8.90 -10.48 -10.46
C SER A 140 -9.41 -10.14 -11.86
N SER A 141 -9.33 -8.85 -12.21
CA SER A 141 -9.71 -8.36 -13.54
C SER A 141 -8.81 -7.21 -13.96
N VAL A 142 -8.56 -7.11 -15.25
CA VAL A 142 -7.95 -5.93 -15.85
C VAL A 142 -9.07 -5.09 -16.46
N LYS A 143 -9.06 -3.78 -16.19
CA LYS A 143 -10.06 -2.83 -16.67
C LYS A 143 -9.41 -1.85 -17.63
N TRP A 144 -10.13 -1.51 -18.67
CA TRP A 144 -9.70 -0.59 -19.70
C TRP A 144 -10.73 0.54 -19.86
N GLU A 145 -10.34 1.66 -20.44
CA GLU A 145 -11.26 2.78 -20.72
C GLU A 145 -12.53 2.33 -21.46
N LYS A 146 -12.40 1.41 -22.42
CA LYS A 146 -13.54 0.84 -23.17
C LYS A 146 -14.59 0.13 -22.30
N ASP A 147 -14.21 -0.28 -21.10
CA ASP A 147 -15.09 -1.00 -20.16
C ASP A 147 -15.99 -0.05 -19.37
N THR A 148 -15.85 1.28 -19.58
CA THR A 148 -16.65 2.32 -18.90
C THR A 148 -18.15 2.14 -19.15
N ALA A 149 -18.55 1.67 -20.31
CA ALA A 149 -19.97 1.41 -20.63
C ALA A 149 -20.56 0.29 -19.73
N ALA A 150 -19.76 -0.70 -19.34
CA ALA A 150 -20.17 -1.82 -18.49
C ALA A 150 -20.05 -1.55 -17.00
N TYR A 151 -18.98 -0.86 -16.56
CA TYR A 151 -18.64 -0.70 -15.14
C TYR A 151 -18.81 0.74 -14.63
N GLY A 152 -19.08 1.72 -15.49
CA GLY A 152 -19.19 3.13 -15.10
C GLY A 152 -17.94 3.62 -14.38
N ILE A 153 -18.12 4.35 -13.27
CA ILE A 153 -17.01 4.86 -12.42
C ILE A 153 -16.13 3.76 -11.84
N LYS A 154 -16.64 2.54 -11.69
CA LYS A 154 -15.86 1.40 -11.18
C LYS A 154 -14.75 0.96 -12.14
N THR A 155 -14.76 1.41 -13.39
CA THR A 155 -13.64 1.21 -14.33
C THR A 155 -12.36 1.84 -13.81
N TYR A 156 -12.48 3.02 -13.19
CA TYR A 156 -11.37 3.81 -12.67
C TYR A 156 -11.15 3.63 -11.16
N PHE A 157 -11.89 2.70 -10.56
CA PHE A 157 -11.73 2.44 -9.12
C PHE A 157 -10.36 1.82 -8.85
N CYS A 158 -9.63 2.45 -7.92
CA CYS A 158 -8.38 1.97 -7.39
C CYS A 158 -8.44 2.05 -5.86
N SER A 159 -7.88 1.06 -5.18
CA SER A 159 -7.79 1.10 -3.72
C SER A 159 -6.77 2.17 -3.29
N ASN A 160 -7.13 2.95 -2.28
CA ASN A 160 -6.22 3.88 -1.61
C ASN A 160 -5.46 3.23 -0.44
N VAL A 161 -5.77 1.98 -0.15
CA VAL A 161 -5.20 1.21 0.96
C VAL A 161 -3.91 0.50 0.53
N CYS A 162 -3.92 -0.09 -0.67
CA CYS A 162 -2.75 -0.73 -1.24
C CYS A 162 -2.85 -0.75 -2.78
N ALA A 163 -1.97 -0.02 -3.43
CA ALA A 163 -1.88 0.07 -4.89
C ALA A 163 -0.44 0.36 -5.34
#